data_e5bc9889687e3eb39dea75faeced53f1
#
_entry.id   e5bc9889687e3eb39dea75faeced53f1
#
_cell.length_a   1.000
_cell.length_b   1.000
_cell.length_c   1.000
_cell.angle_alpha   90.00
_cell.angle_beta   90.00
_cell.angle_gamma   90.00
#
_symmetry.space_group_name_H-M   'P 1'
#
loop_
_entity.id
_entity.type
_entity.pdbx_description
1 polymer ?
#
loop_
_entity_poly.entity_id
_entity_poly.type
_entity_poly.pdbx_seq_one_letter_code
_entity_poly.pdbx_strand_id
1 'polypeptide(L)'
;MAFGWEFGGDYGKLALSLFRIAAIGFLGFYIARLIKTSVGYGILVSFSLILAGAIGNILDSAFYGLIFSESDPYNANSVAKLFPVGGGYGTFLHGKVVDMLYFPLWRKASGEVLFSQHIFNIADASITMGVLNILLFQRKYFSSTQEAPQMSETMDNTSLETT
;
A
#
# COMPACT_ATOMS: atom_id res chain seq x y z
N MET A 1 0.62 -14.15 4.40
CA MET A 1 0.08 -13.31 5.50
C MET A 1 1.17 -13.13 6.53
N ALA A 2 1.48 -11.90 6.95
CA ALA A 2 2.68 -11.55 7.71
C ALA A 2 2.87 -12.26 9.06
N PHE A 3 1.90 -13.00 9.59
CA PHE A 3 2.00 -13.67 10.89
C PHE A 3 1.42 -15.08 10.95
N GLY A 4 1.06 -15.70 9.82
CA GLY A 4 0.51 -17.06 9.85
C GLY A 4 -0.81 -17.24 10.62
N TRP A 5 -1.41 -16.17 11.09
CA TRP A 5 -2.66 -16.20 11.82
C TRP A 5 -3.82 -16.34 10.85
N GLU A 6 -4.33 -17.55 10.74
CA GLU A 6 -5.60 -17.84 10.07
C GLU A 6 -6.76 -17.48 10.99
N PHE A 7 -7.02 -16.18 11.17
CA PHE A 7 -8.18 -15.72 11.91
C PHE A 7 -9.46 -16.08 11.15
N GLY A 8 -10.25 -17.00 11.65
CA GLY A 8 -11.59 -17.28 11.16
C GLY A 8 -11.71 -18.13 9.88
N GLY A 9 -10.67 -18.86 9.46
CA GLY A 9 -10.75 -19.72 8.27
C GLY A 9 -11.13 -18.96 7.00
N ASP A 10 -12.00 -19.52 6.16
CA ASP A 10 -12.40 -18.91 4.88
C ASP A 10 -13.19 -17.61 5.05
N TYR A 11 -14.00 -17.50 6.11
CA TYR A 11 -14.72 -16.25 6.43
C TYR A 11 -13.77 -15.11 6.81
N GLY A 12 -12.70 -15.41 7.53
CA GLY A 12 -11.69 -14.41 7.88
C GLY A 12 -10.94 -13.88 6.65
N LYS A 13 -10.61 -14.75 5.70
CA LYS A 13 -9.98 -14.36 4.42
C LYS A 13 -10.90 -13.47 3.60
N LEU A 14 -12.17 -13.83 3.51
CA LEU A 14 -13.17 -13.03 2.79
C LEU A 14 -13.37 -11.66 3.44
N ALA A 15 -13.53 -11.60 4.76
CA ALA A 15 -13.69 -10.35 5.50
C ALA A 15 -12.48 -9.42 5.31
N LEU A 16 -11.26 -9.96 5.35
CA LEU A 16 -10.03 -9.20 5.11
C LEU A 16 -9.97 -8.66 3.68
N SER A 17 -10.37 -9.45 2.69
CA SER A 17 -10.40 -9.03 1.29
C SER A 17 -11.44 -7.92 1.06
N LEU A 18 -12.63 -8.05 1.66
CA LEU A 18 -13.67 -7.01 1.60
C LEU A 18 -13.22 -5.71 2.30
N PHE A 19 -12.56 -5.83 3.45
CA PHE A 19 -11.99 -4.67 4.14
C PHE A 19 -10.95 -3.95 3.27
N ARG A 20 -10.06 -4.69 2.61
CA ARG A 20 -9.07 -4.12 1.68
C ARG A 20 -9.73 -3.41 0.50
N ILE A 21 -10.78 -3.99 -0.10
CA ILE A 21 -11.52 -3.37 -1.19
C ILE A 21 -12.17 -2.06 -0.73
N ALA A 22 -12.81 -2.06 0.45
CA ALA A 22 -13.41 -0.86 1.02
C ALA A 22 -12.36 0.22 1.30
N ALA A 23 -11.20 -0.16 1.85
CA ALA A 23 -10.08 0.75 2.10
C ALA A 23 -9.53 1.38 0.80
N ILE A 24 -9.40 0.59 -0.27
CA ILE A 24 -8.98 1.08 -1.60
C ILE A 24 -9.99 2.09 -2.14
N GLY A 25 -11.29 1.78 -2.06
CA GLY A 25 -12.35 2.68 -2.50
C GLY A 25 -12.33 4.00 -1.72
N PHE A 26 -12.21 3.93 -0.40
CA PHE A 26 -12.09 5.10 0.46
C PHE A 26 -10.84 5.94 0.14
N LEU A 27 -9.68 5.29 -0.02
CA LEU A 27 -8.43 5.97 -0.34
C LEU A 27 -8.47 6.62 -1.72
N GLY A 28 -9.04 5.95 -2.73
CA GLY A 28 -9.26 6.51 -4.07
C GLY A 28 -10.17 7.74 -4.05
N PHE A 29 -11.28 7.68 -3.30
CA PHE A 29 -12.16 8.83 -3.09
C PHE A 29 -11.43 9.97 -2.40
N TYR A 30 -10.62 9.68 -1.37
CA TYR A 30 -9.85 10.67 -0.65
C TYR A 30 -8.83 11.37 -1.56
N ILE A 31 -8.09 10.62 -2.38
CA ILE A 31 -7.14 11.18 -3.36
C ILE A 31 -7.88 12.08 -4.36
N ALA A 32 -9.04 11.65 -4.89
CA ALA A 32 -9.83 12.46 -5.80
C ALA A 32 -10.28 13.80 -5.17
N ARG A 33 -10.54 13.79 -3.87
CA ARG A 33 -10.83 15.02 -3.11
C ARG A 33 -9.59 15.89 -2.92
N LEU A 34 -8.45 15.30 -2.60
CA LEU A 34 -7.18 16.02 -2.43
C LEU A 34 -6.75 16.73 -3.71
N ILE A 35 -6.95 16.14 -4.87
CA ILE A 35 -6.64 16.77 -6.17
C ILE A 35 -7.41 18.09 -6.35
N LYS A 36 -8.64 18.16 -5.85
CA LYS A 36 -9.48 19.37 -5.94
C LYS A 36 -9.07 20.46 -4.95
N THR A 37 -8.30 20.16 -3.93
CA THR A 37 -7.91 21.10 -2.86
C THR A 37 -6.50 21.67 -3.03
N SER A 38 -5.89 21.51 -4.20
CA SER A 38 -4.55 22.07 -4.52
C SER A 38 -3.45 21.72 -3.51
N VAL A 39 -3.51 20.51 -2.92
CA VAL A 39 -2.47 20.05 -2.00
C VAL A 39 -1.15 19.79 -2.72
N GLY A 40 -0.04 19.87 -2.00
CA GLY A 40 1.31 19.66 -2.54
C GLY A 40 1.46 18.27 -3.18
N TYR A 41 2.19 18.20 -4.30
CA TYR A 41 2.44 16.96 -5.05
C TYR A 41 3.00 15.82 -4.19
N GLY A 42 3.79 16.12 -3.15
CA GLY A 42 4.35 15.12 -2.27
C GLY A 42 3.30 14.31 -1.52
N ILE A 43 2.21 14.95 -1.08
CA ILE A 43 1.07 14.25 -0.45
C ILE A 43 0.37 13.35 -1.48
N LEU A 44 0.10 13.86 -2.68
CA LEU A 44 -0.56 13.10 -3.73
C LEU A 44 0.26 11.86 -4.12
N VAL A 45 1.58 12.01 -4.30
CA VAL A 45 2.48 10.88 -4.58
C VAL A 45 2.45 9.86 -3.47
N SER A 46 2.49 10.29 -2.21
CA SER A 46 2.47 9.38 -1.06
C SER A 46 1.19 8.55 -0.99
N PHE A 47 0.03 9.19 -1.10
CA PHE A 47 -1.25 8.49 -1.12
C PHE A 47 -1.41 7.60 -2.36
N SER A 48 -0.89 8.02 -3.51
CA SER A 48 -0.90 7.21 -4.73
C SER A 48 -0.03 5.95 -4.60
N LEU A 49 1.14 6.04 -3.92
CA LEU A 49 1.97 4.88 -3.62
C LEU A 49 1.26 3.88 -2.70
N ILE A 50 0.57 4.38 -1.66
CA ILE A 50 -0.21 3.53 -0.76
C ILE A 50 -1.36 2.86 -1.54
N LEU A 51 -2.08 3.60 -2.37
CA LEU A 51 -3.17 3.07 -3.18
C LEU A 51 -2.67 2.02 -4.18
N ALA A 52 -1.57 2.29 -4.88
CA ALA A 52 -0.97 1.35 -5.84
C ALA A 52 -0.56 0.04 -5.17
N GLY A 53 0.10 0.10 -4.01
CA GLY A 53 0.45 -1.09 -3.25
C GLY A 53 -0.77 -1.86 -2.74
N ALA A 54 -1.80 -1.17 -2.25
CA ALA A 54 -3.03 -1.81 -1.81
C ALA A 54 -3.75 -2.53 -2.97
N ILE A 55 -3.80 -1.91 -4.15
CA ILE A 55 -4.35 -2.53 -5.37
C ILE A 55 -3.50 -3.75 -5.78
N GLY A 56 -2.17 -3.65 -5.77
CA GLY A 56 -1.28 -4.77 -6.09
C GLY A 56 -1.57 -5.99 -5.22
N ASN A 57 -1.63 -5.82 -3.91
CA ASN A 57 -1.94 -6.91 -2.97
C ASN A 57 -3.34 -7.53 -3.19
N ILE A 58 -4.33 -6.73 -3.62
CA ILE A 58 -5.66 -7.27 -3.98
C ILE A 58 -5.59 -8.06 -5.27
N LEU A 59 -4.88 -7.58 -6.29
CA LEU A 59 -4.72 -8.30 -7.55
C LEU A 59 -4.04 -9.67 -7.33
N ASP A 60 -3.01 -9.71 -6.50
CA ASP A 60 -2.38 -10.97 -6.11
C ASP A 60 -3.40 -11.92 -5.44
N SER A 61 -4.11 -11.44 -4.43
CA SER A 61 -5.13 -12.24 -3.75
C SER A 61 -6.27 -12.69 -4.67
N ALA A 62 -6.62 -11.88 -5.67
CA ALA A 62 -7.71 -12.21 -6.59
C ALA A 62 -7.30 -13.28 -7.61
N PHE A 63 -6.08 -13.20 -8.14
CA PHE A 63 -5.72 -13.96 -9.34
C PHE A 63 -4.71 -15.08 -9.08
N TYR A 64 -3.80 -14.96 -8.11
CA TYR A 64 -2.76 -15.98 -7.92
C TYR A 64 -3.32 -17.36 -7.62
N GLY A 65 -4.39 -17.46 -6.81
CA GLY A 65 -5.06 -18.73 -6.54
C GLY A 65 -5.67 -19.40 -7.76
N LEU A 66 -6.09 -18.61 -8.75
CA LEU A 66 -6.71 -19.10 -9.99
C LEU A 66 -5.67 -19.50 -11.04
N ILE A 67 -4.54 -18.78 -11.09
CA ILE A 67 -3.57 -18.86 -12.19
C ILE A 67 -2.48 -19.87 -11.91
N PHE A 68 -2.10 -20.09 -10.65
CA PHE A 68 -0.96 -20.92 -10.28
C PHE A 68 -1.39 -22.21 -9.56
N SER A 69 -0.60 -23.27 -9.70
CA SER A 69 -0.71 -24.46 -8.85
C SER A 69 -0.12 -24.18 -7.47
N GLU A 70 -0.49 -24.98 -6.47
CA GLU A 70 0.13 -24.92 -5.16
C GLU A 70 1.62 -25.29 -5.24
N SER A 71 2.46 -24.56 -4.54
CA SER A 71 3.87 -24.90 -4.32
C SER A 71 4.10 -25.17 -2.85
N ASP A 72 4.84 -26.24 -2.56
CA ASP A 72 5.24 -26.57 -1.20
C ASP A 72 6.57 -25.90 -0.89
N PRO A 73 6.63 -24.95 0.08
CA PRO A 73 7.86 -24.23 0.43
C PRO A 73 8.96 -25.15 1.00
N TYR A 74 8.60 -26.34 1.45
CA TYR A 74 9.55 -27.33 1.98
C TYR A 74 10.05 -28.32 0.94
N ASN A 75 9.52 -28.31 -0.28
CA ASN A 75 9.92 -29.20 -1.36
C ASN A 75 10.47 -28.39 -2.54
N ALA A 76 11.80 -28.37 -2.68
CA ALA A 76 12.48 -27.62 -3.74
C ALA A 76 12.05 -28.02 -5.18
N ASN A 77 11.44 -29.18 -5.36
CA ASN A 77 10.93 -29.65 -6.67
C ASN A 77 9.47 -29.25 -6.92
N SER A 78 8.79 -28.66 -5.93
CA SER A 78 7.39 -28.22 -6.04
C SER A 78 7.32 -26.75 -6.47
N VAL A 79 7.70 -26.49 -7.73
CA VAL A 79 7.58 -25.15 -8.31
C VAL A 79 6.16 -24.94 -8.81
N ALA A 80 5.55 -23.80 -8.47
CA ALA A 80 4.23 -23.42 -8.97
C ALA A 80 4.22 -23.37 -10.49
N LYS A 81 3.24 -24.05 -11.10
CA LYS A 81 3.04 -24.06 -12.55
C LYS A 81 1.97 -23.03 -12.92
N LEU A 82 2.23 -22.29 -13.99
CA LEU A 82 1.27 -21.37 -14.59
C LEU A 82 0.19 -22.15 -15.36
N PHE A 83 -1.07 -21.85 -15.13
CA PHE A 83 -2.23 -22.47 -15.76
C PHE A 83 -2.20 -24.02 -15.71
N PRO A 84 -2.21 -24.62 -14.51
CA PRO A 84 -2.18 -26.07 -14.38
C PRO A 84 -3.46 -26.70 -14.95
N VAL A 85 -3.33 -27.90 -15.55
CA VAL A 85 -4.44 -28.62 -16.22
C VAL A 85 -5.61 -28.92 -15.27
N GLY A 86 -5.37 -28.98 -13.96
CA GLY A 86 -6.39 -29.20 -12.92
C GLY A 86 -7.02 -27.93 -12.35
N GLY A 87 -6.67 -26.74 -12.87
CA GLY A 87 -7.06 -25.45 -12.28
C GLY A 87 -6.09 -24.97 -11.20
N GLY A 88 -6.24 -23.71 -10.76
CA GLY A 88 -5.42 -23.12 -9.71
C GLY A 88 -5.67 -23.73 -8.32
N TYR A 89 -4.80 -23.39 -7.35
CA TYR A 89 -4.89 -23.91 -5.98
C TYR A 89 -5.99 -23.26 -5.14
N GLY A 90 -6.59 -22.18 -5.59
CA GLY A 90 -7.60 -21.45 -4.83
C GLY A 90 -8.69 -20.86 -5.69
N THR A 91 -9.69 -20.30 -5.02
CA THR A 91 -10.80 -19.59 -5.67
C THR A 91 -10.51 -18.08 -5.71
N PHE A 92 -11.35 -17.31 -6.40
CA PHE A 92 -11.24 -15.87 -6.49
C PHE A 92 -11.14 -15.21 -5.09
N LEU A 93 -10.23 -14.28 -4.90
CA LEU A 93 -9.91 -13.61 -3.64
C LEU A 93 -9.30 -14.50 -2.52
N HIS A 94 -8.98 -15.76 -2.80
CA HIS A 94 -8.33 -16.68 -1.86
C HIS A 94 -6.86 -16.97 -2.21
N GLY A 95 -6.32 -16.27 -3.21
CA GLY A 95 -4.90 -16.36 -3.56
C GLY A 95 -4.00 -15.88 -2.43
N LYS A 96 -2.84 -16.52 -2.30
CA LYS A 96 -1.76 -16.07 -1.39
C LYS A 96 -1.01 -14.93 -2.08
N VAL A 97 -0.76 -13.83 -1.36
CA VAL A 97 0.15 -12.78 -1.83
C VAL A 97 1.55 -13.36 -1.87
N VAL A 98 2.28 -13.13 -2.97
CA VAL A 98 3.62 -13.68 -3.16
C VAL A 98 4.66 -12.65 -2.73
N ASP A 99 5.41 -12.98 -1.70
CA ASP A 99 6.47 -12.16 -1.16
C ASP A 99 7.81 -12.63 -1.78
N MET A 100 8.51 -11.72 -2.47
CA MET A 100 9.71 -12.04 -3.24
C MET A 100 10.97 -11.31 -2.76
N LEU A 101 10.82 -10.26 -1.96
CA LEU A 101 11.93 -9.42 -1.54
C LEU A 101 12.38 -9.81 -0.13
N TYR A 102 13.62 -10.29 -0.03
CA TYR A 102 14.26 -10.64 1.24
C TYR A 102 15.46 -9.73 1.48
N PHE A 103 15.38 -8.89 2.51
CA PHE A 103 16.47 -8.00 2.91
C PHE A 103 16.96 -8.34 4.32
N PRO A 104 17.98 -9.17 4.47
CA PRO A 104 18.62 -9.42 5.76
C PRO A 104 19.47 -8.20 6.14
N LEU A 105 18.90 -7.27 6.93
CA LEU A 105 19.57 -6.00 7.27
C LEU A 105 20.72 -6.16 8.26
N TRP A 106 20.66 -7.12 9.17
CA TRP A 106 21.73 -7.38 10.14
C TRP A 106 21.93 -8.87 10.37
N ARG A 107 23.19 -9.32 10.24
CA ARG A 107 23.63 -10.67 10.62
C ARG A 107 24.56 -10.59 11.81
N LYS A 108 24.35 -11.44 12.82
CA LYS A 108 25.33 -11.69 13.87
C LYS A 108 26.54 -12.40 13.30
N ALA A 109 27.70 -12.32 14.00
CA ALA A 109 28.89 -13.11 13.67
C ALA A 109 28.64 -14.63 13.70
N SER A 110 27.58 -15.09 14.39
CA SER A 110 27.08 -16.47 14.39
C SER A 110 26.33 -16.88 13.14
N GLY A 111 26.10 -15.96 12.16
CA GLY A 111 25.30 -16.20 10.96
C GLY A 111 23.78 -16.02 11.14
N GLU A 112 23.32 -15.81 12.35
CA GLU A 112 21.92 -15.58 12.68
C GLU A 112 21.48 -14.18 12.24
N VAL A 113 20.34 -14.10 11.52
CA VAL A 113 19.76 -12.81 11.09
C VAL A 113 19.04 -12.17 12.27
N LEU A 114 19.53 -11.01 12.72
CA LEU A 114 19.01 -10.32 13.89
C LEU A 114 17.75 -9.49 13.59
N PHE A 115 17.64 -8.96 12.38
CA PHE A 115 16.57 -8.06 11.98
C PHE A 115 16.10 -8.37 10.56
N SER A 116 14.77 -8.37 10.39
CA SER A 116 14.10 -8.60 9.10
C SER A 116 14.21 -10.04 8.55
N GLN A 117 13.58 -10.97 9.24
CA GLN A 117 13.24 -12.28 8.67
C GLN A 117 11.99 -12.19 7.77
N HIS A 118 11.42 -11.00 7.62
CA HIS A 118 10.21 -10.82 6.84
C HIS A 118 10.55 -10.70 5.35
N ILE A 119 9.94 -11.56 4.57
CA ILE A 119 9.90 -11.46 3.12
C ILE A 119 8.70 -10.56 2.80
N PHE A 120 8.88 -9.59 1.90
CA PHE A 120 7.83 -8.66 1.49
C PHE A 120 7.83 -8.51 -0.03
N ASN A 121 6.80 -7.88 -0.56
CA ASN A 121 6.65 -7.65 -2.00
C ASN A 121 6.77 -6.15 -2.35
N ILE A 122 6.76 -5.85 -3.65
CA ILE A 122 6.86 -4.48 -4.15
C ILE A 122 5.65 -3.64 -3.72
N ALA A 123 4.47 -4.25 -3.58
CA ALA A 123 3.26 -3.56 -3.12
C ALA A 123 3.41 -3.10 -1.66
N ASP A 124 3.93 -3.96 -0.77
CA ASP A 124 4.21 -3.60 0.62
C ASP A 124 5.30 -2.54 0.73
N ALA A 125 6.33 -2.62 -0.12
CA ALA A 125 7.37 -1.58 -0.22
C ALA A 125 6.75 -0.22 -0.62
N SER A 126 5.85 -0.20 -1.59
CA SER A 126 5.16 1.01 -2.04
C SER A 126 4.31 1.63 -0.92
N ILE A 127 3.56 0.80 -0.18
CA ILE A 127 2.77 1.25 0.98
C ILE A 127 3.71 1.85 2.05
N THR A 128 4.77 1.15 2.39
CA THR A 128 5.74 1.58 3.40
C THR A 128 6.39 2.92 3.02
N MET A 129 6.83 3.06 1.78
CA MET A 129 7.41 4.30 1.27
C MET A 129 6.41 5.46 1.30
N GLY A 130 5.16 5.22 0.90
CA GLY A 130 4.10 6.23 0.96
C GLY A 130 3.83 6.69 2.40
N VAL A 131 3.70 5.75 3.33
CA VAL A 131 3.48 6.06 4.76
C VAL A 131 4.68 6.79 5.36
N LEU A 132 5.90 6.32 5.14
CA LEU A 132 7.12 6.98 5.64
C LEU A 132 7.25 8.41 5.10
N ASN A 133 6.96 8.62 3.83
CA ASN A 133 6.99 9.96 3.24
C ASN A 133 5.99 10.90 3.94
N ILE A 134 4.76 10.45 4.19
CA ILE A 134 3.78 11.25 4.94
C ILE A 134 4.29 11.55 6.34
N LEU A 135 4.79 10.56 7.09
CA LEU A 135 5.25 10.73 8.46
C LEU A 135 6.44 11.69 8.56
N LEU A 136 7.41 11.59 7.65
CA LEU A 136 8.61 12.42 7.67
C LEU A 136 8.35 13.86 7.23
N PHE A 137 7.47 14.05 6.27
CA PHE A 137 7.23 15.36 5.64
C PHE A 137 5.86 15.96 5.95
N GLN A 138 5.07 15.33 6.85
CA GLN A 138 3.73 15.81 7.20
C GLN A 138 3.68 17.32 7.54
N ARG A 139 4.64 17.81 8.34
CA ARG A 139 4.68 19.24 8.73
C ARG A 139 4.82 20.15 7.51
N LYS A 140 5.71 19.83 6.58
CA LYS A 140 5.92 20.59 5.35
C LYS A 140 4.68 20.58 4.46
N TYR A 141 3.98 19.46 4.38
CA TYR A 141 2.82 19.31 3.51
C TYR A 141 1.58 20.06 4.04
N PHE A 142 1.40 20.12 5.36
CA PHE A 142 0.26 20.80 5.97
C PHE A 142 0.51 22.30 6.23
N SER A 143 1.76 22.75 6.36
CA SER A 143 2.08 24.17 6.52
C SER A 143 1.87 24.98 5.24
N SER A 144 2.13 24.41 4.06
CA SER A 144 1.97 25.12 2.79
C SER A 144 0.51 25.36 2.39
N THR A 145 -0.44 24.74 3.06
CA THR A 145 -1.88 24.96 2.80
C THR A 145 -2.42 26.21 3.51
N GLN A 146 -1.71 26.76 4.48
CA GLN A 146 -2.17 27.93 5.26
C GLN A 146 -1.70 29.29 4.73
N GLU A 147 -0.74 29.33 3.80
CA GLU A 147 -0.15 30.61 3.33
C GLU A 147 -0.85 31.24 2.10
N ALA A 148 -1.93 30.67 1.60
CA ALA A 148 -2.51 31.08 0.33
C ALA A 148 -3.70 32.07 0.31
N PRO A 149 -4.19 32.70 1.38
CA PRO A 149 -5.12 33.82 1.14
C PRO A 149 -4.99 34.99 2.11
N GLN A 150 -3.94 35.77 2.07
CA GLN A 150 -3.94 37.08 2.74
C GLN A 150 -3.39 38.25 1.91
N MET A 151 -3.17 38.08 0.61
CA MET A 151 -2.57 39.13 -0.22
C MET A 151 -3.57 39.98 -0.99
N SER A 152 -4.87 39.75 -0.87
CA SER A 152 -5.90 40.51 -1.60
C SER A 152 -6.68 41.55 -0.78
N GLU A 153 -6.61 41.51 0.54
CA GLU A 153 -7.39 42.46 1.36
C GLU A 153 -6.65 43.76 1.69
N THR A 154 -5.32 43.84 1.52
CA THR A 154 -4.56 45.02 1.89
C THR A 154 -4.52 46.08 0.79
N MET A 155 -4.88 45.80 -0.45
CA MET A 155 -4.88 46.75 -1.54
C MET A 155 -6.19 47.55 -1.70
N ASP A 156 -7.29 47.05 -1.15
CA ASP A 156 -8.59 47.74 -1.30
C ASP A 156 -8.83 48.84 -0.26
N ASN A 157 -8.17 48.76 0.90
CA ASN A 157 -8.30 49.77 1.94
C ASN A 157 -7.43 51.04 1.76
N THR A 158 -6.44 51.01 0.86
CA THR A 158 -5.56 52.20 0.64
C THR A 158 -6.14 53.17 -0.39
N SER A 159 -7.13 52.73 -1.18
CA SER A 159 -7.79 53.59 -2.19
C SER A 159 -8.95 54.41 -1.67
N LEU A 160 -9.41 54.22 -0.43
CA LEU A 160 -10.55 54.96 0.15
C LEU A 160 -10.14 56.10 1.08
N GLU A 161 -8.85 56.29 1.38
CA GLU A 161 -8.38 57.40 2.25
C GLU A 161 -7.84 58.64 1.49
N THR A 162 -7.94 58.70 0.17
CA THR A 162 -7.46 59.85 -0.64
C THR A 162 -8.56 60.51 -1.47
N THR A 163 -9.74 60.75 -0.88
CA THR A 163 -10.72 61.71 -1.47
C THR A 163 -11.29 62.64 -0.42
#